data_f794622eb5849e2d585679a5523c0833
#
_entry.id   f794622eb5849e2d585679a5523c0833
#
_cell.length_a   1.000
_cell.length_b   1.000
_cell.length_c   1.000
_cell.angle_alpha   90.00
_cell.angle_beta   90.00
_cell.angle_gamma   90.00
#
_symmetry.space_group_name_H-M   'P 1'
#
loop_
_entity.id
_entity.type
_entity.pdbx_description
1 polymer ?
#
loop_
_entity_poly.entity_id
_entity_poly.type
_entity_poly.pdbx_seq_one_letter_code
_entity_poly.pdbx_strand_id
1 'polypeptide(L)'
;MNALKSIFAWLGRFLEKARTVMLNLGTAFVLIIITIAIIGGISSSGPKTQDPSGRVLYLAPEGTIVDQEVFNSDFLFNFETNSSTKQIQTRDLIELIRAVAEDDNVPAVFIDFSSTGFAGPTTAINIAKELKALRDSGKRVIAMNDRLSTTSYLMASQASEIWVHPVGSISVRGLGGMRNYNKDLLDNLKINVHNYSQGDFKSATESSWRSSMSEN
;
A
#
# COMPACT_ATOMS: atom_id res chain seq x y z
N MET A 1 2.50 37.23 -70.10
CA MET A 1 2.90 37.37 -68.68
C MET A 1 1.74 37.17 -67.71
N ASN A 2 0.51 37.41 -68.05
CA ASN A 2 -0.67 37.25 -67.15
C ASN A 2 -1.14 35.82 -66.97
N ALA A 3 -0.99 34.92 -67.94
CA ALA A 3 -1.40 33.54 -67.85
C ALA A 3 -0.54 32.73 -66.85
N LEU A 4 0.77 32.98 -66.81
CA LEU A 4 1.67 32.35 -65.82
C LEU A 4 1.33 32.77 -64.37
N LYS A 5 0.99 34.04 -64.11
CA LYS A 5 0.59 34.54 -62.78
C LYS A 5 -0.71 33.90 -62.31
N SER A 6 -1.68 33.67 -63.22
CA SER A 6 -2.95 33.03 -62.86
C SER A 6 -2.77 31.53 -62.53
N ILE A 7 -1.87 30.82 -63.23
CA ILE A 7 -1.55 29.45 -62.93
C ILE A 7 -0.88 29.28 -61.56
N PHE A 8 0.10 30.15 -61.23
CA PHE A 8 0.74 30.13 -59.93
C PHE A 8 -0.26 30.52 -58.79
N ALA A 9 -1.14 31.45 -59.01
CA ALA A 9 -2.18 31.81 -58.02
C ALA A 9 -3.21 30.70 -57.81
N TRP A 10 -3.54 29.93 -58.87
CA TRP A 10 -4.41 28.76 -58.77
C TRP A 10 -3.71 27.63 -58.05
N LEU A 11 -2.47 27.34 -58.35
CA LEU A 11 -1.65 26.32 -57.70
C LEU A 11 -1.45 26.61 -56.22
N GLY A 12 -1.20 27.87 -55.84
CA GLY A 12 -1.11 28.30 -54.46
C GLY A 12 -2.40 28.03 -53.65
N ARG A 13 -3.55 28.41 -54.22
CA ARG A 13 -4.86 28.12 -53.58
C ARG A 13 -5.17 26.62 -53.47
N PHE A 14 -4.76 25.85 -54.48
CA PHE A 14 -4.91 24.40 -54.44
C PHE A 14 -4.05 23.76 -53.31
N LEU A 15 -2.78 24.18 -53.22
CA LEU A 15 -1.86 23.69 -52.17
C LEU A 15 -2.33 24.07 -50.77
N GLU A 16 -2.85 25.30 -50.58
CA GLU A 16 -3.43 25.70 -49.28
C GLU A 16 -4.64 24.85 -48.89
N LYS A 17 -5.56 24.60 -49.82
CA LYS A 17 -6.71 23.74 -49.58
C LYS A 17 -6.28 22.32 -49.29
N ALA A 18 -5.34 21.75 -50.03
CA ALA A 18 -4.81 20.44 -49.82
C ALA A 18 -4.13 20.27 -48.44
N ARG A 19 -3.33 21.29 -48.05
CA ARG A 19 -2.73 21.35 -46.71
C ARG A 19 -3.77 21.39 -45.61
N THR A 20 -4.80 22.22 -45.74
CA THR A 20 -5.87 22.35 -44.73
C THR A 20 -6.64 21.04 -44.58
N VAL A 21 -6.97 20.38 -45.68
CA VAL A 21 -7.64 19.06 -45.65
C VAL A 21 -6.76 18.02 -45.02
N MET A 22 -5.49 17.94 -45.34
CA MET A 22 -4.54 16.98 -44.72
C MET A 22 -4.41 17.23 -43.22
N LEU A 23 -4.27 18.46 -42.77
CA LEU A 23 -4.17 18.80 -41.35
C LEU A 23 -5.45 18.42 -40.60
N ASN A 24 -6.62 18.74 -41.16
CA ASN A 24 -7.90 18.40 -40.52
C ASN A 24 -8.13 16.88 -40.44
N LEU A 25 -7.79 16.14 -41.49
CA LEU A 25 -7.83 14.66 -41.48
C LEU A 25 -6.86 14.05 -40.46
N GLY A 26 -5.63 14.59 -40.41
CA GLY A 26 -4.64 14.19 -39.43
C GLY A 26 -5.10 14.42 -37.97
N THR A 27 -5.68 15.60 -37.72
CA THR A 27 -6.22 15.94 -36.42
C THR A 27 -7.40 15.04 -36.04
N ALA A 28 -8.34 14.80 -36.97
CA ALA A 28 -9.46 13.89 -36.74
C ALA A 28 -8.98 12.45 -36.46
N PHE A 29 -7.98 11.98 -37.16
CA PHE A 29 -7.39 10.65 -36.94
C PHE A 29 -6.75 10.53 -35.54
N VAL A 30 -6.00 11.54 -35.11
CA VAL A 30 -5.41 11.58 -33.76
C VAL A 30 -6.50 11.59 -32.69
N LEU A 31 -7.56 12.38 -32.85
CA LEU A 31 -8.68 12.43 -31.92
C LEU A 31 -9.40 11.07 -31.83
N ILE A 32 -9.58 10.38 -32.94
CA ILE A 32 -10.16 9.02 -32.97
C ILE A 32 -9.27 8.04 -32.18
N ILE A 33 -7.95 8.07 -32.39
CA ILE A 33 -7.03 7.20 -31.64
C ILE A 33 -7.08 7.49 -30.14
N ILE A 34 -7.08 8.77 -29.75
CA ILE A 34 -7.19 9.16 -28.34
C ILE A 34 -8.52 8.68 -27.75
N THR A 35 -9.62 8.83 -28.48
CA THR A 35 -10.93 8.37 -28.03
C THR A 35 -10.97 6.84 -27.84
N ILE A 36 -10.43 6.10 -28.80
CA ILE A 36 -10.32 4.62 -28.71
C ILE A 36 -9.43 4.21 -27.55
N ALA A 37 -8.30 4.92 -27.32
CA ALA A 37 -7.40 4.64 -26.20
C ALA A 37 -8.07 4.90 -24.83
N ILE A 38 -8.85 5.98 -24.71
CA ILE A 38 -9.61 6.31 -23.51
C ILE A 38 -10.70 5.25 -23.26
N ILE A 39 -11.50 4.91 -24.28
CA ILE A 39 -12.57 3.92 -24.16
C ILE A 39 -11.97 2.55 -23.88
N GLY A 40 -10.91 2.15 -24.57
CA GLY A 40 -10.19 0.90 -24.34
C GLY A 40 -9.55 0.82 -22.95
N GLY A 41 -8.94 1.93 -22.47
CA GLY A 41 -8.38 2.05 -21.14
C GLY A 41 -9.43 1.91 -20.03
N ILE A 42 -10.59 2.52 -20.19
CA ILE A 42 -11.69 2.43 -19.24
C ILE A 42 -12.31 1.02 -19.26
N SER A 43 -12.46 0.42 -20.43
CA SER A 43 -13.02 -0.94 -20.57
C SER A 43 -12.11 -2.06 -20.07
N SER A 44 -10.77 -1.84 -20.07
CA SER A 44 -9.82 -2.87 -19.64
C SER A 44 -9.44 -2.77 -18.17
N SER A 45 -9.84 -1.71 -17.47
CA SER A 45 -9.39 -1.42 -16.10
C SER A 45 -10.25 -2.05 -15.00
N GLY A 46 -11.31 -2.76 -15.30
CA GLY A 46 -12.07 -3.51 -14.31
C GLY A 46 -11.39 -4.85 -14.00
N PRO A 47 -11.07 -5.16 -12.74
CA PRO A 47 -10.72 -6.53 -12.39
C PRO A 47 -11.88 -7.41 -12.82
N LYS A 48 -11.59 -8.50 -13.56
CA LYS A 48 -12.61 -9.51 -13.89
C LYS A 48 -13.08 -10.10 -12.57
N THR A 49 -14.18 -9.61 -12.05
CA THR A 49 -14.86 -10.19 -10.90
C THR A 49 -15.26 -11.63 -11.28
N GLN A 50 -14.50 -12.59 -10.77
CA GLN A 50 -14.88 -14.00 -10.86
C GLN A 50 -16.04 -14.20 -9.88
N ASP A 51 -17.06 -14.92 -10.30
CA ASP A 51 -18.15 -15.32 -9.41
C ASP A 51 -17.57 -16.10 -8.22
N PRO A 52 -17.67 -15.60 -6.97
CA PRO A 52 -17.11 -16.25 -5.80
C PRO A 52 -17.90 -17.46 -5.32
N SER A 53 -19.07 -17.74 -5.92
CA SER A 53 -20.03 -18.75 -5.45
C SER A 53 -19.38 -20.12 -5.26
N GLY A 54 -19.38 -20.61 -4.02
CA GLY A 54 -18.86 -21.92 -3.66
C GLY A 54 -17.31 -22.03 -3.69
N ARG A 55 -16.59 -20.93 -3.85
CA ARG A 55 -15.12 -20.92 -3.87
C ARG A 55 -14.55 -20.42 -2.55
N VAL A 56 -13.39 -20.94 -2.19
CA VAL A 56 -12.60 -20.40 -1.08
C VAL A 56 -11.96 -19.09 -1.53
N LEU A 57 -12.16 -18.04 -0.75
CA LEU A 57 -11.47 -16.78 -0.99
C LEU A 57 -10.02 -16.89 -0.52
N TYR A 58 -9.06 -16.64 -1.42
CA TYR A 58 -7.65 -16.51 -1.10
C TYR A 58 -7.29 -15.05 -0.92
N LEU A 59 -6.91 -14.67 0.29
CA LEU A 59 -6.51 -13.31 0.68
C LEU A 59 -5.02 -13.30 1.05
N ALA A 60 -4.21 -12.73 0.19
CA ALA A 60 -2.77 -12.61 0.40
C ALA A 60 -2.36 -11.13 0.28
N PRO A 61 -2.47 -10.33 1.34
CA PRO A 61 -2.06 -8.93 1.31
C PRO A 61 -0.54 -8.82 1.21
N GLU A 62 -0.06 -8.12 0.19
CA GLU A 62 1.36 -7.89 -0.05
C GLU A 62 1.75 -6.47 0.30
N GLY A 63 2.72 -6.31 1.19
CA GLY A 63 3.23 -5.00 1.61
C GLY A 63 2.95 -4.71 3.08
N THR A 64 3.03 -3.44 3.46
CA THR A 64 2.82 -3.02 4.85
C THR A 64 1.41 -2.52 5.06
N ILE A 65 0.71 -3.09 6.03
CA ILE A 65 -0.61 -2.61 6.45
C ILE A 65 -0.40 -1.41 7.37
N VAL A 66 -1.00 -0.28 6.98
CA VAL A 66 -0.85 1.03 7.63
C VAL A 66 -2.22 1.65 7.92
N ASP A 67 -2.31 2.48 8.94
CA ASP A 67 -3.55 3.20 9.23
C ASP A 67 -3.78 4.35 8.23
N GLN A 68 -2.69 4.99 7.78
CA GLN A 68 -2.69 6.00 6.73
C GLN A 68 -1.54 5.75 5.77
N GLU A 69 -1.81 5.84 4.49
CA GLU A 69 -0.76 5.82 3.48
C GLU A 69 0.13 7.06 3.60
N VAL A 70 1.42 6.84 3.62
CA VAL A 70 2.41 7.91 3.55
C VAL A 70 2.77 8.11 2.08
N PHE A 71 2.47 9.29 1.57
CA PHE A 71 2.90 9.69 0.24
C PHE A 71 4.41 9.96 0.28
N ASN A 72 5.21 9.05 -0.26
CA ASN A 72 6.63 9.30 -0.42
C ASN A 72 6.81 10.33 -1.54
N SER A 73 7.12 11.57 -1.15
CA SER A 73 7.48 12.66 -2.08
C SER A 73 8.78 12.37 -2.86
N ASP A 74 9.48 11.30 -2.54
CA ASP A 74 10.67 10.81 -3.24
C ASP A 74 10.40 10.38 -4.70
N PHE A 75 9.12 10.29 -5.09
CA PHE A 75 8.71 10.05 -6.49
C PHE A 75 9.32 11.06 -7.48
N LEU A 76 9.57 12.31 -7.06
CA LEU A 76 10.15 13.33 -7.93
C LEU A 76 11.67 13.24 -8.05
N PHE A 77 12.35 12.51 -7.16
CA PHE A 77 13.82 12.44 -7.12
C PHE A 77 14.40 11.04 -7.33
N ASN A 78 13.59 9.97 -7.23
CA ASN A 78 14.03 8.59 -7.36
C ASN A 78 13.40 7.90 -8.57
N PHE A 79 13.86 8.26 -9.77
CA PHE A 79 13.54 7.52 -11.00
C PHE A 79 14.18 6.12 -11.05
N GLU A 80 15.06 5.77 -10.13
CA GLU A 80 15.87 4.54 -10.19
C GLU A 80 15.56 3.49 -9.11
N THR A 81 14.81 3.80 -8.08
CA THR A 81 14.47 2.78 -7.06
C THR A 81 12.98 2.50 -7.05
N ASN A 82 12.61 1.43 -7.74
CA ASN A 82 11.27 0.82 -7.77
C ASN A 82 10.88 0.19 -6.40
N SER A 83 11.32 0.78 -5.30
CA SER A 83 11.06 0.32 -3.92
C SER A 83 10.04 1.19 -3.19
N SER A 84 8.95 1.56 -3.87
CA SER A 84 7.77 1.98 -3.12
C SER A 84 7.23 0.75 -2.39
N THR A 85 7.51 0.65 -1.10
CA THR A 85 6.92 -0.40 -0.26
C THR A 85 5.40 -0.30 -0.42
N LYS A 86 4.80 -1.33 -1.02
CA LYS A 86 3.36 -1.38 -1.24
C LYS A 86 2.68 -1.21 0.12
N GLN A 87 1.78 -0.24 0.22
CA GLN A 87 1.04 0.04 1.44
C GLN A 87 -0.42 -0.38 1.23
N ILE A 88 -1.04 -0.89 2.27
CA ILE A 88 -2.44 -1.30 2.30
C ILE A 88 -3.09 -0.60 3.49
N GLN A 89 -4.16 0.14 3.26
CA GLN A 89 -4.86 0.78 4.36
C GLN A 89 -5.61 -0.25 5.21
N THR A 90 -5.44 -0.14 6.53
CA THR A 90 -6.14 -0.99 7.52
C THR A 90 -7.65 -0.97 7.29
N ARG A 91 -8.20 0.20 6.98
CA ARG A 91 -9.63 0.38 6.73
C ARG A 91 -10.14 -0.47 5.56
N ASP A 92 -9.42 -0.44 4.43
CA ASP A 92 -9.84 -1.15 3.22
C ASP A 92 -9.81 -2.67 3.43
N LEU A 93 -8.81 -3.17 4.17
CA LEU A 93 -8.75 -4.58 4.55
C LEU A 93 -9.89 -4.97 5.51
N ILE A 94 -10.23 -4.12 6.48
CA ILE A 94 -11.35 -4.31 7.40
C ILE A 94 -12.69 -4.35 6.64
N GLU A 95 -12.91 -3.40 5.73
CA GLU A 95 -14.11 -3.35 4.89
C GLU A 95 -14.25 -4.63 4.04
N LEU A 96 -13.14 -5.11 3.46
CA LEU A 96 -13.13 -6.37 2.71
C LEU A 96 -13.50 -7.55 3.62
N ILE A 97 -12.90 -7.67 4.81
CA ILE A 97 -13.19 -8.77 5.75
C ILE A 97 -14.67 -8.77 6.16
N ARG A 98 -15.25 -7.60 6.42
CA ARG A 98 -16.67 -7.43 6.76
C ARG A 98 -17.58 -7.82 5.60
N ALA A 99 -17.28 -7.34 4.39
CA ALA A 99 -18.04 -7.72 3.19
C ALA A 99 -18.03 -9.24 2.97
N VAL A 100 -16.88 -9.88 3.19
CA VAL A 100 -16.76 -11.35 3.11
C VAL A 100 -17.55 -12.04 4.22
N ALA A 101 -17.65 -11.47 5.42
CA ALA A 101 -18.43 -12.04 6.50
C ALA A 101 -19.93 -12.08 6.17
N GLU A 102 -20.42 -11.10 5.41
CA GLU A 102 -21.82 -10.96 4.99
C GLU A 102 -22.16 -11.72 3.69
N ASP A 103 -21.15 -12.13 2.90
CA ASP A 103 -21.38 -12.81 1.61
C ASP A 103 -21.55 -14.32 1.79
N ASP A 104 -22.79 -14.80 1.71
CA ASP A 104 -23.12 -16.21 1.82
C ASP A 104 -22.50 -17.10 0.70
N ASN A 105 -22.06 -16.51 -0.40
CA ASN A 105 -21.43 -17.26 -1.50
C ASN A 105 -19.99 -17.67 -1.20
N VAL A 106 -19.36 -17.10 -0.17
CA VAL A 106 -17.98 -17.41 0.26
C VAL A 106 -18.02 -18.34 1.47
N PRO A 107 -17.84 -19.66 1.31
CA PRO A 107 -17.93 -20.62 2.41
C PRO A 107 -16.70 -20.60 3.34
N ALA A 108 -15.54 -20.25 2.83
CA ALA A 108 -14.29 -20.26 3.56
C ALA A 108 -13.31 -19.20 3.05
N VAL A 109 -12.42 -18.77 3.94
CA VAL A 109 -11.36 -17.80 3.64
C VAL A 109 -10.01 -18.41 4.01
N PHE A 110 -9.08 -18.35 3.06
CA PHE A 110 -7.69 -18.72 3.26
C PHE A 110 -6.86 -17.43 3.24
N ILE A 111 -6.18 -17.13 4.35
CA ILE A 111 -5.42 -15.89 4.52
C ILE A 111 -3.95 -16.23 4.62
N ASP A 112 -3.13 -15.63 3.76
CA ASP A 112 -1.68 -15.76 3.76
C ASP A 112 -1.03 -14.43 4.15
N PHE A 113 -0.39 -14.42 5.31
CA PHE A 113 0.32 -13.25 5.83
C PHE A 113 1.84 -13.29 5.59
N SER A 114 2.33 -14.23 4.77
CA SER A 114 3.79 -14.43 4.58
C SER A 114 4.49 -13.20 4.01
N SER A 115 3.80 -12.43 3.16
CA SER A 115 4.32 -11.20 2.53
C SER A 115 3.77 -9.91 3.15
N THR A 116 3.22 -9.99 4.37
CA THR A 116 2.53 -8.87 5.01
C THR A 116 3.36 -8.32 6.17
N GLY A 117 3.63 -7.01 6.14
CA GLY A 117 4.15 -6.21 7.25
C GLY A 117 3.04 -5.46 7.98
N PHE A 118 3.30 -4.98 9.20
CA PHE A 118 2.35 -4.22 10.01
C PHE A 118 3.03 -2.99 10.57
N ALA A 119 2.36 -1.83 10.48
CA ALA A 119 2.87 -0.58 11.04
C ALA A 119 2.96 -0.61 12.58
N GLY A 120 2.16 -1.44 13.24
CA GLY A 120 2.18 -1.57 14.69
C GLY A 120 1.24 -2.63 15.25
N PRO A 121 1.33 -2.90 16.55
CA PRO A 121 0.48 -3.90 17.21
C PRO A 121 -1.01 -3.52 17.20
N THR A 122 -1.36 -2.23 17.24
CA THR A 122 -2.74 -1.74 17.20
C THR A 122 -3.43 -2.10 15.90
N THR A 123 -2.74 -1.93 14.77
CA THR A 123 -3.22 -2.34 13.45
C THR A 123 -3.53 -3.85 13.42
N ALA A 124 -2.61 -4.67 13.94
CA ALA A 124 -2.81 -6.12 14.03
C ALA A 124 -4.00 -6.50 14.94
N ILE A 125 -4.20 -5.79 16.07
CA ILE A 125 -5.34 -6.01 16.98
C ILE A 125 -6.66 -5.70 16.28
N ASN A 126 -6.74 -4.62 15.52
CA ASN A 126 -7.94 -4.24 14.80
C ASN A 126 -8.33 -5.30 13.75
N ILE A 127 -7.36 -5.76 12.97
CA ILE A 127 -7.58 -6.83 12.00
C ILE A 127 -7.96 -8.15 12.70
N ALA A 128 -7.28 -8.49 13.80
CA ALA A 128 -7.60 -9.68 14.58
C ALA A 128 -9.06 -9.71 15.07
N LYS A 129 -9.61 -8.57 15.50
CA LYS A 129 -11.02 -8.46 15.88
C LYS A 129 -11.97 -8.78 14.72
N GLU A 130 -11.66 -8.28 13.54
CA GLU A 130 -12.49 -8.54 12.35
C GLU A 130 -12.37 -10.00 11.87
N LEU A 131 -11.18 -10.60 11.96
CA LEU A 131 -10.98 -12.02 11.67
C LEU A 131 -11.74 -12.91 12.65
N LYS A 132 -11.79 -12.52 13.93
CA LYS A 132 -12.62 -13.20 14.91
C LYS A 132 -14.10 -13.10 14.55
N ALA A 133 -14.59 -11.91 14.18
CA ALA A 133 -15.97 -11.71 13.76
C ALA A 133 -16.30 -12.54 12.50
N LEU A 134 -15.39 -12.59 11.53
CA LEU A 134 -15.52 -13.42 10.33
C LEU A 134 -15.64 -14.92 10.68
N ARG A 135 -14.83 -15.43 11.59
CA ARG A 135 -14.94 -16.82 12.07
C ARG A 135 -16.26 -17.03 12.83
N ASP A 136 -16.63 -16.11 13.69
CA ASP A 136 -17.84 -16.19 14.53
C ASP A 136 -19.12 -16.10 13.68
N SER A 137 -19.08 -15.56 12.44
CA SER A 137 -20.18 -15.62 11.46
C SER A 137 -20.40 -17.02 10.85
N GLY A 138 -19.59 -18.01 11.27
CA GLY A 138 -19.73 -19.41 10.82
C GLY A 138 -18.84 -19.77 9.63
N LYS A 139 -18.03 -18.85 9.11
CA LYS A 139 -17.11 -19.11 8.00
C LYS A 139 -15.83 -19.80 8.50
N ARG A 140 -15.33 -20.75 7.72
CA ARG A 140 -14.04 -21.38 8.00
C ARG A 140 -12.93 -20.43 7.58
N VAL A 141 -12.10 -20.01 8.54
CA VAL A 141 -10.96 -19.14 8.32
C VAL A 141 -9.68 -19.95 8.53
N ILE A 142 -8.83 -20.05 7.53
CA ILE A 142 -7.55 -20.71 7.58
C ILE A 142 -6.46 -19.65 7.41
N ALA A 143 -5.59 -19.49 8.40
CA ALA A 143 -4.47 -18.59 8.34
C ALA A 143 -3.18 -19.38 8.04
N MET A 144 -2.44 -18.95 7.03
CA MET A 144 -1.13 -19.47 6.67
C MET A 144 -0.06 -18.40 6.85
N ASN A 145 1.12 -18.82 7.30
CA ASN A 145 2.28 -17.94 7.35
C ASN A 145 3.57 -18.77 7.44
N ASP A 146 4.60 -18.37 6.72
CA ASP A 146 5.92 -19.00 6.80
C ASP A 146 6.63 -18.68 8.11
N ARG A 147 6.44 -17.46 8.64
CA ARG A 147 7.01 -17.00 9.91
C ARG A 147 5.97 -16.23 10.71
N LEU A 148 5.65 -16.77 11.88
CA LEU A 148 4.74 -16.12 12.82
C LEU A 148 5.54 -15.27 13.83
N SER A 149 5.45 -13.96 13.69
CA SER A 149 5.85 -12.97 14.70
C SER A 149 4.74 -12.80 15.75
N THR A 150 4.98 -12.03 16.80
CA THR A 150 3.94 -11.70 17.79
C THR A 150 2.67 -11.12 17.13
N THR A 151 2.81 -10.20 16.18
CA THR A 151 1.67 -9.54 15.51
C THR A 151 0.96 -10.46 14.53
N SER A 152 1.69 -11.21 13.72
CA SER A 152 1.07 -12.16 12.78
C SER A 152 0.44 -13.35 13.50
N TYR A 153 1.03 -13.82 14.62
CA TYR A 153 0.43 -14.87 15.45
C TYR A 153 -0.87 -14.39 16.12
N LEU A 154 -0.90 -13.14 16.59
CA LEU A 154 -2.10 -12.54 17.18
C LEU A 154 -3.28 -12.59 16.20
N MET A 155 -3.06 -12.28 14.93
CA MET A 155 -4.10 -12.36 13.90
C MET A 155 -4.43 -13.80 13.54
N ALA A 156 -3.42 -14.62 13.27
CA ALA A 156 -3.61 -16.03 12.93
C ALA A 156 -4.36 -16.80 14.03
N SER A 157 -4.17 -16.43 15.29
CA SER A 157 -4.87 -17.06 16.44
C SER A 157 -6.38 -16.84 16.44
N GLN A 158 -6.90 -15.92 15.65
CA GLN A 158 -8.33 -15.70 15.50
C GLN A 158 -8.95 -16.56 14.39
N ALA A 159 -8.13 -17.21 13.57
CA ALA A 159 -8.59 -18.15 12.54
C ALA A 159 -9.11 -19.47 13.16
N SER A 160 -9.84 -20.24 12.35
CA SER A 160 -10.27 -21.60 12.73
C SER A 160 -9.09 -22.57 12.77
N GLU A 161 -8.11 -22.36 11.88
CA GLU A 161 -6.92 -23.18 11.74
C GLU A 161 -5.71 -22.30 11.41
N ILE A 162 -4.54 -22.69 11.92
CA ILE A 162 -3.28 -22.02 11.62
C ILE A 162 -2.35 -23.05 10.95
N TRP A 163 -1.90 -22.70 9.76
CA TRP A 163 -0.96 -23.48 9.00
C TRP A 163 0.38 -22.76 8.94
N VAL A 164 1.43 -23.47 9.33
CA VAL A 164 2.81 -22.97 9.29
C VAL A 164 3.64 -23.89 8.41
N HIS A 165 4.46 -23.30 7.55
CA HIS A 165 5.34 -24.09 6.69
C HIS A 165 6.28 -24.97 7.54
N PRO A 166 6.56 -26.25 7.17
CA PRO A 166 7.39 -27.14 7.97
C PRO A 166 8.79 -26.62 8.32
N VAL A 167 9.39 -25.80 7.45
CA VAL A 167 10.67 -25.10 7.70
C VAL A 167 10.47 -23.68 8.21
N GLY A 168 9.24 -23.30 8.52
CA GLY A 168 8.89 -22.01 9.07
C GLY A 168 9.29 -21.85 10.54
N SER A 169 9.01 -20.68 11.08
CA SER A 169 9.32 -20.39 12.49
C SER A 169 8.19 -19.64 13.18
N ILE A 170 8.03 -19.91 14.48
CA ILE A 170 7.12 -19.18 15.36
C ILE A 170 7.96 -18.43 16.40
N SER A 171 7.87 -17.11 16.43
CA SER A 171 8.63 -16.26 17.35
C SER A 171 7.72 -15.26 18.06
N VAL A 172 7.03 -15.72 19.10
CA VAL A 172 6.18 -14.88 19.95
C VAL A 172 7.00 -14.38 21.13
N ARG A 173 7.37 -13.08 21.10
CA ARG A 173 8.26 -12.47 22.11
C ARG A 173 7.56 -11.44 22.99
N GLY A 174 6.26 -11.24 22.84
CA GLY A 174 5.54 -10.17 23.52
C GLY A 174 5.88 -8.79 22.96
N LEU A 175 5.41 -7.75 23.65
CA LEU A 175 5.68 -6.36 23.34
C LEU A 175 6.72 -5.84 24.32
N GLY A 176 7.85 -5.41 23.81
CA GLY A 176 8.93 -4.84 24.59
C GLY A 176 9.82 -3.97 23.74
N GLY A 177 10.54 -3.07 24.38
CA GLY A 177 11.50 -2.19 23.73
C GLY A 177 12.74 -2.03 24.58
N MET A 178 13.86 -1.78 23.95
CA MET A 178 15.11 -1.42 24.61
C MET A 178 15.47 0.00 24.21
N ARG A 179 15.81 0.83 25.20
CA ARG A 179 16.28 2.20 24.97
C ARG A 179 17.68 2.33 25.55
N ASN A 180 18.61 2.78 24.73
CA ASN A 180 19.97 3.04 25.17
C ASN A 180 20.04 4.44 25.77
N TYR A 181 20.74 4.55 26.91
CA TYR A 181 21.05 5.80 27.57
C TYR A 181 22.54 6.06 27.42
N ASN A 182 22.89 7.17 26.80
CA ASN A 182 24.26 7.46 26.38
C ASN A 182 24.97 8.47 27.29
N LYS A 183 24.38 8.86 28.42
CA LYS A 183 24.98 9.86 29.33
C LYS A 183 26.42 9.51 29.70
N ASP A 184 26.63 8.27 30.18
CA ASP A 184 27.97 7.88 30.66
C ASP A 184 28.99 7.83 29.51
N LEU A 185 28.60 7.47 28.30
CA LEU A 185 29.44 7.56 27.11
C LEU A 185 29.81 9.01 26.79
N LEU A 186 28.83 9.90 26.81
CA LEU A 186 29.03 11.31 26.51
C LEU A 186 29.93 12.00 27.58
N ASP A 187 29.71 11.66 28.86
CA ASP A 187 30.55 12.14 29.97
C ASP A 187 32.01 11.68 29.81
N ASN A 188 32.26 10.43 29.42
CA ASN A 188 33.60 9.92 29.13
C ASN A 188 34.25 10.62 27.95
N LEU A 189 33.50 11.00 26.95
CA LEU A 189 33.97 11.77 25.79
C LEU A 189 34.09 13.27 26.09
N LYS A 190 33.76 13.72 27.32
CA LYS A 190 33.75 15.13 27.73
C LYS A 190 32.75 15.98 26.93
N ILE A 191 31.67 15.38 26.47
CA ILE A 191 30.59 16.05 25.75
C ILE A 191 29.49 16.41 26.75
N ASN A 192 29.27 17.70 26.98
CA ASN A 192 28.22 18.21 27.85
C ASN A 192 26.91 18.37 27.06
N VAL A 193 25.86 17.71 27.49
CA VAL A 193 24.51 17.84 26.91
C VAL A 193 23.67 18.76 27.79
N HIS A 194 23.23 19.87 27.22
CA HIS A 194 22.37 20.82 27.91
C HIS A 194 20.91 20.57 27.49
N ASN A 195 20.05 20.22 28.45
CA ASN A 195 18.62 20.04 28.21
C ASN A 195 17.86 21.32 28.62
N TYR A 196 17.19 21.92 27.64
CA TYR A 196 16.35 23.11 27.81
C TYR A 196 14.86 22.81 27.74
N SER A 197 14.47 21.56 28.03
CA SER A 197 13.05 21.19 28.04
C SER A 197 12.31 21.90 29.19
N GLN A 198 11.11 22.38 28.89
CA GLN A 198 10.23 23.00 29.87
C GLN A 198 8.92 22.18 30.00
N GLY A 199 8.50 21.93 31.23
CA GLY A 199 7.32 21.13 31.56
C GLY A 199 7.63 19.65 31.79
N ASP A 200 6.67 18.97 32.45
CA ASP A 200 6.74 17.55 32.75
C ASP A 200 6.57 16.69 31.50
N PHE A 201 6.90 15.40 31.57
CA PHE A 201 6.75 14.42 30.48
C PHE A 201 7.56 14.71 29.19
N LYS A 202 8.65 15.50 29.27
CA LYS A 202 9.53 15.80 28.15
C LYS A 202 10.70 14.81 28.06
N SER A 203 10.41 13.54 27.81
CA SER A 203 11.37 12.44 27.82
C SER A 203 12.12 12.21 26.50
N ALA A 204 11.85 13.00 25.45
CA ALA A 204 12.41 12.79 24.13
C ALA A 204 13.96 12.75 24.10
N THR A 205 14.61 13.63 24.88
CA THR A 205 16.06 13.77 24.95
C THR A 205 16.72 13.03 26.11
N GLU A 206 15.96 12.36 26.97
CA GLU A 206 16.48 11.67 28.17
C GLU A 206 17.64 10.73 27.89
N SER A 207 17.61 10.03 26.78
CA SER A 207 18.65 9.10 26.38
C SER A 207 20.04 9.74 26.23
N SER A 208 20.13 11.07 26.11
CA SER A 208 21.39 11.80 25.95
C SER A 208 21.91 12.41 27.24
N TRP A 209 21.07 12.63 28.27
CA TRP A 209 21.47 13.31 29.50
C TRP A 209 21.13 12.56 30.80
N ARG A 210 20.48 11.40 30.68
CA ARG A 210 20.23 10.47 31.82
C ARG A 210 20.86 9.11 31.55
N SER A 211 21.11 8.37 32.64
CA SER A 211 21.56 6.97 32.58
C SER A 211 20.42 5.97 32.67
N SER A 212 19.19 6.45 32.97
CA SER A 212 18.00 5.60 33.12
C SER A 212 16.74 6.41 32.78
N MET A 213 15.63 5.68 32.60
CA MET A 213 14.31 6.24 32.36
C MET A 213 13.82 7.05 33.58
N SER A 214 13.10 8.15 33.36
CA SER A 214 12.40 8.86 34.43
C SER A 214 11.20 8.04 34.95
N GLU A 215 10.75 8.34 36.15
CA GLU A 215 9.57 7.72 36.75
C GLU A 215 8.23 8.31 36.23
N ASN A 216 8.31 9.36 35.37
CA ASN A 216 7.14 10.09 34.84
C ASN A 216 6.66 9.51 33.51
#